data_20c13f3c2b33fc3b52fa64e695ad507f
#
_entry.id   20c13f3c2b33fc3b52fa64e695ad507f
#
_cell.length_a   1.000
_cell.length_b   1.000
_cell.length_c   1.000
_cell.angle_alpha   90.00
_cell.angle_beta   90.00
_cell.angle_gamma   90.00
#
_symmetry.space_group_name_H-M   'P 1'
#
loop_
_entity.id
_entity.type
_entity.pdbx_description
1 polymer ?
#
loop_
_entity_poly.entity_id
_entity_poly.type
_entity_poly.pdbx_seq_one_letter_code
_entity_poly.pdbx_strand_id
1 'polypeptide(L)'
;RKCCKMATGSGKTIVMGMLIAWQVLNKIAYPKDNRFTKNILVIAPGLTVKRRLKVLQPSDRNSIYDEFNIIPSSFYDKLRQVKLQIHNWHALMPLEQKSTSVVQKGPESNNAFSRRILGDMSKSKNIIVFNDEGHHAWRKIDDPSNASKEELEEATKWIEGLDRIHKTNNILNCYDF
;
A
#
# COMPACT_ATOMS: atom_id res chain seq x y z
N ARG A 1 -6.02 -11.63 2.53
CA ARG A 1 -5.39 -10.81 3.59
C ARG A 1 -4.62 -11.71 4.55
N LYS A 2 -3.49 -11.23 5.05
CA LYS A 2 -2.65 -11.87 6.05
C LYS A 2 -2.37 -10.85 7.16
N CYS A 3 -2.56 -11.24 8.41
CA CYS A 3 -2.28 -10.38 9.55
C CYS A 3 -0.90 -10.71 10.12
N CYS A 4 -0.08 -9.69 10.30
CA CYS A 4 1.22 -9.76 10.98
C CYS A 4 1.06 -9.11 12.36
N LYS A 5 0.56 -9.86 13.35
CA LYS A 5 0.35 -9.34 14.70
C LYS A 5 1.70 -9.06 15.36
N MET A 6 2.05 -7.78 15.47
CA MET A 6 3.32 -7.31 16.03
C MET A 6 3.07 -6.15 16.99
N ALA A 7 3.81 -6.12 18.09
CA ALA A 7 3.75 -5.03 19.05
C ALA A 7 4.35 -3.73 18.48
N THR A 8 3.95 -2.60 19.02
CA THR A 8 4.58 -1.30 18.71
C THR A 8 6.07 -1.35 19.07
N GLY A 9 6.93 -0.84 18.19
CA GLY A 9 8.39 -0.85 18.39
C GLY A 9 9.08 -2.18 18.10
N SER A 10 8.36 -3.24 17.70
CA SER A 10 8.94 -4.58 17.46
C SER A 10 9.54 -4.77 16.06
N GLY A 11 9.72 -3.69 15.29
CA GLY A 11 10.36 -3.77 13.97
C GLY A 11 9.38 -4.00 12.79
N LYS A 12 8.10 -3.60 12.89
CA LYS A 12 7.11 -3.72 11.79
C LYS A 12 7.69 -3.26 10.45
N THR A 13 8.33 -2.09 10.41
CA THR A 13 8.89 -1.53 9.17
C THR A 13 10.01 -2.40 8.58
N ILE A 14 10.83 -3.04 9.43
CA ILE A 14 11.88 -3.95 8.97
C ILE A 14 11.25 -5.18 8.33
N VAL A 15 10.21 -5.74 8.94
CA VAL A 15 9.47 -6.90 8.37
C VAL A 15 8.81 -6.53 7.04
N MET A 16 8.22 -5.33 6.93
CA MET A 16 7.71 -4.82 5.64
C MET A 16 8.83 -4.78 4.59
N GLY A 17 10.00 -4.24 4.94
CA GLY A 17 11.16 -4.20 4.04
C GLY A 17 11.64 -5.58 3.61
N MET A 18 11.71 -6.54 4.53
CA MET A 18 12.05 -7.93 4.21
C MET A 18 11.06 -8.55 3.22
N LEU A 19 9.76 -8.34 3.43
CA LEU A 19 8.72 -8.85 2.53
C LEU A 19 8.76 -8.16 1.15
N ILE A 20 9.05 -6.86 1.10
CA ILE A 20 9.25 -6.13 -0.16
C ILE A 20 10.46 -6.70 -0.90
N ALA A 21 11.60 -6.83 -0.24
CA ALA A 21 12.81 -7.40 -0.82
C ALA A 21 12.54 -8.83 -1.35
N TRP A 22 11.90 -9.66 -0.56
CA TRP A 22 11.52 -11.02 -0.95
C TRP A 22 10.63 -11.05 -2.19
N GLN A 23 9.61 -10.20 -2.27
CA GLN A 23 8.70 -10.12 -3.43
C GLN A 23 9.44 -9.68 -4.69
N VAL A 24 10.22 -8.60 -4.59
CA VAL A 24 10.88 -7.99 -5.74
C VAL A 24 11.98 -8.89 -6.28
N LEU A 25 12.85 -9.40 -5.41
CA LEU A 25 13.97 -10.24 -5.83
C LEU A 25 13.51 -11.56 -6.44
N ASN A 26 12.47 -12.18 -5.86
CA ASN A 26 11.89 -13.38 -6.47
C ASN A 26 11.21 -13.08 -7.81
N LYS A 27 10.53 -11.94 -7.97
CA LYS A 27 9.96 -11.56 -9.27
C LYS A 27 11.03 -11.35 -10.34
N ILE A 28 12.19 -10.85 -9.95
CA ILE A 28 13.33 -10.68 -10.89
C ILE A 28 13.98 -12.02 -11.24
N ALA A 29 14.14 -12.90 -10.24
CA ALA A 29 14.70 -14.23 -10.44
C ALA A 29 13.76 -15.14 -11.26
N TYR A 30 12.45 -15.00 -11.04
CA TYR A 30 11.41 -15.82 -11.67
C TYR A 30 10.35 -14.93 -12.36
N PRO A 31 10.65 -14.31 -13.51
CA PRO A 31 9.77 -13.30 -14.14
C PRO A 31 8.38 -13.83 -14.51
N LYS A 32 8.27 -15.12 -14.81
CA LYS A 32 6.99 -15.76 -15.18
C LYS A 32 6.14 -16.17 -13.97
N ASP A 33 6.70 -16.17 -12.77
CA ASP A 33 5.97 -16.55 -11.56
C ASP A 33 5.01 -15.44 -11.14
N ASN A 34 3.71 -15.75 -11.17
CA ASN A 34 2.64 -14.81 -10.84
C ASN A 34 2.40 -14.65 -9.33
N ARG A 35 3.10 -15.42 -8.48
CA ARG A 35 3.05 -15.26 -7.02
C ARG A 35 3.83 -14.04 -6.55
N PHE A 36 4.74 -13.51 -7.37
CA PHE A 36 5.63 -12.41 -7.05
C PHE A 36 5.35 -11.19 -7.92
N THR A 37 5.62 -10.01 -7.37
CA THR A 37 5.48 -8.74 -8.09
C THR A 37 6.53 -7.73 -7.63
N LYS A 38 6.78 -6.72 -8.48
CA LYS A 38 7.58 -5.53 -8.14
C LYS A 38 6.70 -4.34 -7.75
N ASN A 39 5.37 -4.48 -7.80
CA ASN A 39 4.42 -3.40 -7.58
C ASN A 39 3.90 -3.45 -6.14
N ILE A 40 4.27 -2.48 -5.35
CA ILE A 40 4.01 -2.42 -3.91
C ILE A 40 3.24 -1.14 -3.60
N LEU A 41 2.12 -1.29 -2.90
CA LEU A 41 1.33 -0.20 -2.35
C LEU A 41 1.36 -0.29 -0.83
N VAL A 42 1.76 0.79 -0.16
CA VAL A 42 1.72 0.92 1.29
C VAL A 42 0.68 1.97 1.67
N ILE A 43 -0.23 1.61 2.55
CA ILE A 43 -1.23 2.53 3.10
C ILE A 43 -0.94 2.74 4.58
N ALA A 44 -0.84 4.00 4.97
CA ALA A 44 -0.57 4.46 6.32
C ALA A 44 -1.79 5.16 6.93
N PRO A 45 -1.97 5.14 8.26
CA PRO A 45 -3.10 5.80 8.92
C PRO A 45 -3.01 7.33 8.85
N GLY A 46 -1.82 7.91 8.69
CA GLY A 46 -1.67 9.37 8.67
C GLY A 46 -0.41 9.86 7.96
N LEU A 47 -0.31 11.19 7.80
CA LEU A 47 0.79 11.83 7.08
C LEU A 47 2.15 11.66 7.76
N THR A 48 2.19 11.69 9.09
CA THR A 48 3.42 11.49 9.88
C THR A 48 3.96 10.08 9.67
N VAL A 49 3.08 9.07 9.76
CA VAL A 49 3.45 7.68 9.51
C VAL A 49 3.89 7.48 8.07
N LYS A 50 3.16 8.05 7.10
CA LYS A 50 3.58 8.03 5.69
C LYS A 50 5.00 8.56 5.50
N ARG A 51 5.38 9.65 6.18
CA ARG A 51 6.75 10.21 6.09
C ARG A 51 7.79 9.25 6.65
N ARG A 52 7.49 8.61 7.77
CA ARG A 52 8.38 7.60 8.38
C ARG A 52 8.58 6.38 7.49
N LEU A 53 7.54 5.94 6.79
CA LEU A 53 7.60 4.78 5.90
C LEU A 53 8.40 5.03 4.60
N LYS A 54 8.87 6.26 4.33
CA LYS A 54 9.76 6.53 3.19
C LYS A 54 11.04 5.73 3.21
N VAL A 55 11.51 5.31 4.37
CA VAL A 55 12.68 4.42 4.53
C VAL A 55 12.51 3.06 3.83
N LEU A 56 11.28 2.69 3.44
CA LEU A 56 10.99 1.51 2.62
C LEU A 56 11.39 1.71 1.14
N GLN A 57 11.66 2.94 0.70
CA GLN A 57 12.18 3.20 -0.65
C GLN A 57 13.67 2.82 -0.70
N PRO A 58 14.09 1.91 -1.59
CA PRO A 58 15.51 1.55 -1.70
C PRO A 58 16.42 2.69 -2.16
N SER A 59 15.84 3.76 -2.72
CA SER A 59 16.56 4.97 -3.16
C SER A 59 16.62 6.05 -2.08
N ASP A 60 15.98 5.86 -0.94
CA ASP A 60 16.05 6.81 0.17
C ASP A 60 17.41 6.75 0.84
N ARG A 61 17.93 7.91 1.28
CA ARG A 61 19.25 8.00 1.98
C ARG A 61 19.25 7.24 3.31
N ASN A 62 18.09 7.16 3.95
CA ASN A 62 17.88 6.44 5.22
C ASN A 62 17.18 5.12 4.97
N SER A 63 17.51 4.46 3.87
CA SER A 63 16.88 3.19 3.50
C SER A 63 17.15 2.12 4.55
N ILE A 64 16.11 1.45 5.03
CA ILE A 64 16.23 0.35 5.99
C ILE A 64 17.02 -0.84 5.43
N TYR A 65 17.11 -0.97 4.12
CA TYR A 65 17.85 -2.06 3.48
C TYR A 65 19.34 -1.91 3.71
N ASP A 66 19.85 -0.65 3.71
CA ASP A 66 21.23 -0.32 4.03
C ASP A 66 21.46 -0.35 5.53
N GLU A 67 20.59 0.31 6.30
CA GLU A 67 20.74 0.45 7.74
C GLU A 67 20.78 -0.89 8.48
N PHE A 68 19.92 -1.83 8.08
CA PHE A 68 19.79 -3.15 8.71
C PHE A 68 20.42 -4.30 7.90
N ASN A 69 21.14 -4.01 6.82
CA ASN A 69 21.74 -5.02 5.94
C ASN A 69 20.73 -6.13 5.55
N ILE A 70 19.49 -5.72 5.18
CA ILE A 70 18.40 -6.66 4.89
C ILE A 70 18.74 -7.56 3.70
N ILE A 71 19.50 -7.03 2.75
CA ILE A 71 19.96 -7.76 1.56
C ILE A 71 21.47 -7.53 1.33
N PRO A 72 22.19 -8.48 0.73
CA PRO A 72 23.54 -8.26 0.26
C PRO A 72 23.63 -7.11 -0.76
N SER A 73 24.72 -6.35 -0.74
CA SER A 73 24.93 -5.18 -1.62
C SER A 73 24.78 -5.52 -3.11
N SER A 74 25.16 -6.72 -3.52
CA SER A 74 25.00 -7.21 -4.90
C SER A 74 23.54 -7.27 -5.40
N PHE A 75 22.55 -7.18 -4.50
CA PHE A 75 21.13 -7.19 -4.86
C PHE A 75 20.49 -5.79 -4.88
N TYR A 76 21.21 -4.73 -4.48
CA TYR A 76 20.63 -3.39 -4.39
C TYR A 76 20.07 -2.89 -5.72
N ASP A 77 20.80 -3.03 -6.83
CA ASP A 77 20.35 -2.58 -8.15
C ASP A 77 19.10 -3.35 -8.62
N LYS A 78 18.97 -4.60 -8.19
CA LYS A 78 17.77 -5.40 -8.42
C LYS A 78 16.61 -4.88 -7.58
N LEU A 79 16.82 -4.62 -6.29
CA LEU A 79 15.79 -4.11 -5.40
C LEU A 79 15.28 -2.73 -5.83
N ARG A 80 16.14 -1.86 -6.36
CA ARG A 80 15.76 -0.54 -6.90
C ARG A 80 14.75 -0.59 -8.05
N GLN A 81 14.52 -1.76 -8.65
CA GLN A 81 13.46 -1.93 -9.65
C GLN A 81 12.05 -2.01 -9.05
N VAL A 82 11.91 -1.95 -7.74
CA VAL A 82 10.61 -1.88 -7.06
C VAL A 82 9.84 -0.64 -7.53
N LYS A 83 8.55 -0.83 -7.79
CA LYS A 83 7.59 0.26 -7.93
C LYS A 83 6.83 0.37 -6.62
N LEU A 84 7.16 1.35 -5.82
CA LEU A 84 6.61 1.54 -4.49
C LEU A 84 5.85 2.87 -4.41
N GLN A 85 4.57 2.80 -4.03
CA GLN A 85 3.75 3.96 -3.69
C GLN A 85 3.37 3.89 -2.21
N ILE A 86 3.49 5.01 -1.51
CA ILE A 86 3.13 5.14 -0.10
C ILE A 86 2.09 6.25 0.02
N HIS A 87 0.90 5.89 0.47
CA HIS A 87 -0.20 6.82 0.68
C HIS A 87 -0.71 6.76 2.12
N ASN A 88 -1.32 7.84 2.58
CA ASN A 88 -2.22 7.76 3.72
C ASN A 88 -3.62 7.34 3.22
N TRP A 89 -4.45 6.78 4.08
CA TRP A 89 -5.76 6.26 3.71
C TRP A 89 -6.69 7.32 3.10
N HIS A 90 -6.54 8.60 3.48
CA HIS A 90 -7.31 9.70 2.88
C HIS A 90 -7.15 9.80 1.36
N ALA A 91 -6.00 9.33 0.82
CA ALA A 91 -5.84 9.27 -0.63
C ALA A 91 -6.85 8.33 -1.30
N LEU A 92 -7.38 7.34 -0.56
CA LEU A 92 -8.38 6.40 -1.04
C LEU A 92 -9.81 6.99 -1.05
N MET A 93 -10.01 8.17 -0.45
CA MET A 93 -11.29 8.85 -0.53
C MET A 93 -11.62 9.25 -1.98
N PRO A 94 -12.89 9.21 -2.37
CA PRO A 94 -13.33 9.81 -3.63
C PRO A 94 -12.92 11.28 -3.70
N LEU A 95 -12.57 11.77 -4.88
CA LEU A 95 -12.37 13.19 -5.08
C LEU A 95 -13.71 13.91 -4.88
N GLU A 96 -13.78 14.85 -3.95
CA GLU A 96 -14.92 15.75 -3.82
C GLU A 96 -15.05 16.55 -5.12
N GLN A 97 -16.25 16.56 -5.67
CA GLN A 97 -16.56 17.40 -6.82
C GLN A 97 -16.58 18.86 -6.34
N LYS A 98 -15.46 19.57 -6.47
CA LYS A 98 -15.47 21.02 -6.33
C LYS A 98 -16.30 21.57 -7.49
N SER A 99 -17.43 22.20 -7.17
CA SER A 99 -18.43 22.75 -8.09
C SER A 99 -17.96 23.97 -8.92
N THR A 100 -16.67 24.17 -9.11
CA THR A 100 -16.08 25.30 -9.83
C THR A 100 -15.85 25.05 -11.33
N SER A 101 -16.18 23.86 -11.84
CA SER A 101 -16.04 23.52 -13.26
C SER A 101 -17.40 23.49 -13.92
N VAL A 102 -17.54 24.22 -15.05
CA VAL A 102 -18.73 24.25 -15.91
C VAL A 102 -19.10 22.85 -16.46
N VAL A 103 -18.15 21.91 -16.42
CA VAL A 103 -18.36 20.52 -16.81
C VAL A 103 -18.54 19.66 -15.56
N GLN A 104 -19.77 19.22 -15.30
CA GLN A 104 -20.05 18.20 -14.28
C GLN A 104 -19.41 16.88 -14.72
N LYS A 105 -18.23 16.56 -14.16
CA LYS A 105 -17.63 15.25 -14.31
C LYS A 105 -18.41 14.29 -13.40
N GLY A 106 -18.91 13.21 -13.97
CA GLY A 106 -19.53 12.11 -13.20
C GLY A 106 -18.56 11.51 -12.17
N PRO A 107 -19.01 10.57 -11.33
CA PRO A 107 -18.19 9.96 -10.30
C PRO A 107 -16.91 9.34 -10.90
N GLU A 108 -15.81 9.44 -10.16
CA GLU A 108 -14.49 8.94 -10.58
C GLU A 108 -14.57 7.43 -10.88
N SER A 109 -14.26 7.03 -12.13
CA SER A 109 -14.23 5.61 -12.52
C SER A 109 -13.11 4.84 -11.78
N ASN A 110 -13.22 3.51 -11.67
CA ASN A 110 -12.19 2.68 -11.04
C ASN A 110 -10.83 2.82 -11.73
N ASN A 111 -10.81 2.97 -13.06
CA ASN A 111 -9.56 3.18 -13.80
C ASN A 111 -8.93 4.55 -13.49
N ALA A 112 -9.70 5.62 -13.38
CA ALA A 112 -9.22 6.94 -13.00
C ALA A 112 -8.67 6.93 -11.56
N PHE A 113 -9.40 6.30 -10.64
CA PHE A 113 -8.98 6.08 -9.26
C PHE A 113 -7.65 5.33 -9.18
N SER A 114 -7.53 4.19 -9.87
CA SER A 114 -6.30 3.40 -9.87
C SER A 114 -5.12 4.19 -10.44
N ARG A 115 -5.32 4.99 -11.49
CA ARG A 115 -4.26 5.86 -12.02
C ARG A 115 -3.80 6.89 -10.98
N ARG A 116 -4.73 7.47 -10.24
CA ARG A 116 -4.43 8.46 -9.21
C ARG A 116 -3.64 7.88 -8.04
N ILE A 117 -4.01 6.68 -7.60
CA ILE A 117 -3.37 6.02 -6.45
C ILE A 117 -2.07 5.31 -6.83
N LEU A 118 -2.06 4.62 -7.95
CA LEU A 118 -0.95 3.75 -8.33
C LEU A 118 0.07 4.42 -9.24
N GLY A 119 -0.25 5.58 -9.84
CA GLY A 119 0.63 6.25 -10.80
C GLY A 119 1.05 5.28 -11.92
N ASP A 120 2.35 5.13 -12.13
CA ASP A 120 2.91 4.24 -13.16
C ASP A 120 2.56 2.77 -12.98
N MET A 121 2.26 2.34 -11.74
CA MET A 121 1.81 0.97 -11.47
C MET A 121 0.40 0.69 -11.97
N SER A 122 -0.40 1.70 -12.30
CA SER A 122 -1.78 1.54 -12.76
C SER A 122 -1.91 0.71 -14.04
N LYS A 123 -0.85 0.64 -14.84
CA LYS A 123 -0.77 -0.20 -16.04
C LYS A 123 -0.35 -1.64 -15.74
N SER A 124 0.07 -1.92 -14.52
CA SER A 124 0.57 -3.23 -14.10
C SER A 124 -0.55 -4.06 -13.48
N LYS A 125 -0.47 -5.37 -13.64
CA LYS A 125 -1.27 -6.33 -12.88
C LYS A 125 -0.46 -6.83 -11.69
N ASN A 126 -1.17 -7.40 -10.70
CA ASN A 126 -0.58 -8.03 -9.54
C ASN A 126 0.17 -7.04 -8.63
N ILE A 127 -0.53 -6.54 -7.64
CA ILE A 127 -0.05 -5.60 -6.63
C ILE A 127 -0.04 -6.29 -5.27
N ILE A 128 0.98 -6.03 -4.47
CA ILE A 128 0.99 -6.34 -3.04
C ILE A 128 0.63 -5.07 -2.26
N VAL A 129 -0.24 -5.22 -1.29
CA VAL A 129 -0.62 -4.13 -0.38
C VAL A 129 -0.10 -4.39 1.01
N PHE A 130 0.48 -3.38 1.64
CA PHE A 130 0.82 -3.33 3.05
C PHE A 130 -0.04 -2.27 3.72
N ASN A 131 -0.84 -2.65 4.71
CA ASN A 131 -1.57 -1.72 5.56
C ASN A 131 -0.82 -1.59 6.88
N ASP A 132 -0.23 -0.43 7.13
CA ASP A 132 0.30 -0.10 8.44
C ASP A 132 -0.86 0.30 9.35
N GLU A 133 -0.85 -0.21 10.58
CA GLU A 133 -1.99 -0.15 11.50
C GLU A 133 -3.27 -0.71 10.87
N GLY A 134 -3.16 -1.89 10.26
CA GLY A 134 -4.21 -2.56 9.49
C GLY A 134 -5.51 -2.82 10.25
N HIS A 135 -5.52 -2.64 11.58
CA HIS A 135 -6.72 -2.68 12.41
C HIS A 135 -7.70 -1.53 12.11
N HIS A 136 -7.27 -0.45 11.47
CA HIS A 136 -8.14 0.59 10.94
C HIS A 136 -8.88 0.18 9.65
N ALA A 137 -8.46 -0.87 8.97
CA ALA A 137 -9.01 -1.29 7.68
C ALA A 137 -9.89 -2.54 7.80
N TRP A 138 -11.06 -2.45 8.40
CA TRP A 138 -11.95 -3.56 8.72
C TRP A 138 -13.15 -3.64 7.77
N ARG A 139 -13.58 -4.86 7.41
CA ARG A 139 -14.82 -5.10 6.64
C ARG A 139 -16.07 -5.20 7.51
N LYS A 140 -15.89 -5.63 8.77
CA LYS A 140 -16.94 -5.71 9.79
C LYS A 140 -16.35 -5.31 11.12
N ILE A 141 -17.05 -4.47 11.83
CA ILE A 141 -16.85 -4.24 13.25
C ILE A 141 -17.81 -5.17 13.95
N ASP A 142 -17.27 -6.05 14.81
CA ASP A 142 -18.08 -7.06 15.53
C ASP A 142 -19.13 -6.39 16.43
N ASP A 143 -18.85 -5.18 16.90
CA ASP A 143 -19.81 -4.34 17.63
C ASP A 143 -19.73 -2.88 17.14
N PRO A 144 -20.58 -2.48 16.17
CA PRO A 144 -20.64 -1.10 15.67
C PRO A 144 -20.99 -0.06 16.73
N SER A 145 -21.57 -0.47 17.86
CA SER A 145 -22.00 0.46 18.92
C SER A 145 -20.81 1.08 19.68
N ASN A 146 -19.65 0.43 19.64
CA ASN A 146 -18.42 0.86 20.33
C ASN A 146 -17.45 1.65 19.45
N ALA A 147 -17.70 1.75 18.14
CA ALA A 147 -16.84 2.49 17.22
C ALA A 147 -17.38 3.90 16.97
N SER A 148 -16.49 4.89 16.89
CA SER A 148 -16.86 6.23 16.47
C SER A 148 -17.31 6.25 15.00
N LYS A 149 -18.14 7.24 14.61
CA LYS A 149 -18.55 7.42 13.21
C LYS A 149 -17.33 7.62 12.29
N GLU A 150 -16.30 8.29 12.79
CA GLU A 150 -15.06 8.56 12.06
C GLU A 150 -14.27 7.28 11.79
N GLU A 151 -14.12 6.39 12.79
CA GLU A 151 -13.46 5.09 12.61
C GLU A 151 -14.20 4.19 11.62
N LEU A 152 -15.52 4.21 11.65
CA LEU A 152 -16.36 3.47 10.69
C LEU A 152 -16.18 4.00 9.27
N GLU A 153 -16.14 5.33 9.11
CA GLU A 153 -15.92 5.95 7.80
C GLU A 153 -14.50 5.65 7.28
N GLU A 154 -13.47 5.78 8.11
CA GLU A 154 -12.09 5.45 7.78
C GLU A 154 -11.99 4.00 7.28
N ALA A 155 -12.46 3.05 8.08
CA ALA A 155 -12.42 1.63 7.74
C ALA A 155 -13.13 1.34 6.41
N THR A 156 -14.32 1.92 6.22
CA THR A 156 -15.13 1.72 5.01
C THR A 156 -14.40 2.27 3.79
N LYS A 157 -13.92 3.51 3.83
CA LYS A 157 -13.24 4.16 2.70
C LYS A 157 -11.92 3.48 2.35
N TRP A 158 -11.19 3.03 3.34
CA TRP A 158 -9.94 2.28 3.14
C TRP A 158 -10.22 0.98 2.36
N ILE A 159 -11.18 0.18 2.81
CA ILE A 159 -11.54 -1.08 2.15
C ILE A 159 -12.14 -0.85 0.77
N GLU A 160 -13.08 0.09 0.61
CA GLU A 160 -13.67 0.43 -0.69
C GLU A 160 -12.58 0.81 -1.71
N GLY A 161 -11.58 1.60 -1.28
CA GLY A 161 -10.45 1.98 -2.13
C GLY A 161 -9.61 0.78 -2.57
N LEU A 162 -9.32 -0.14 -1.66
CA LEU A 162 -8.60 -1.38 -1.99
C LEU A 162 -9.41 -2.29 -2.92
N ASP A 163 -10.73 -2.39 -2.73
CA ASP A 163 -11.60 -3.16 -3.62
C ASP A 163 -11.66 -2.57 -5.05
N ARG A 164 -11.64 -1.23 -5.17
CA ARG A 164 -11.54 -0.56 -6.49
C ARG A 164 -10.21 -0.88 -7.19
N ILE A 165 -9.10 -0.87 -6.46
CA ILE A 165 -7.78 -1.25 -6.98
C ILE A 165 -7.79 -2.73 -7.38
N HIS A 166 -8.35 -3.60 -6.55
CA HIS A 166 -8.42 -5.04 -6.85
C HIS A 166 -9.17 -5.33 -8.15
N LYS A 167 -10.29 -4.64 -8.39
CA LYS A 167 -11.09 -4.79 -9.63
C LYS A 167 -10.32 -4.41 -10.90
N THR A 168 -9.36 -3.50 -10.81
CA THR A 168 -8.61 -3.00 -11.98
C THR A 168 -7.24 -3.65 -12.13
N ASN A 169 -6.51 -3.82 -11.05
CA ASN A 169 -5.09 -4.18 -11.04
C ASN A 169 -4.77 -5.51 -10.38
N ASN A 170 -5.72 -6.19 -9.77
CA ASN A 170 -5.58 -7.45 -9.04
C ASN A 170 -4.57 -7.35 -7.86
N ILE A 171 -5.08 -7.33 -6.64
CA ILE A 171 -4.26 -7.43 -5.43
C ILE A 171 -3.98 -8.91 -5.16
N LEU A 172 -2.70 -9.32 -5.23
CA LEU A 172 -2.26 -10.69 -4.95
C LEU A 172 -2.38 -11.03 -3.47
N ASN A 173 -1.83 -10.16 -2.64
CA ASN A 173 -1.86 -10.28 -1.19
C ASN A 173 -2.00 -8.90 -0.54
N CYS A 174 -2.63 -8.90 0.62
CA CYS A 174 -2.73 -7.76 1.51
C CYS A 174 -2.17 -8.17 2.87
N TYR A 175 -1.17 -7.47 3.36
CA TYR A 175 -0.53 -7.69 4.65
C TYR A 175 -0.93 -6.57 5.59
N ASP A 176 -1.48 -6.92 6.74
CA ASP A 176 -1.91 -6.00 7.79
C ASP A 176 -0.92 -6.08 8.97
N PHE A 177 -0.39 -4.95 9.38
CA PHE A 177 0.58 -4.80 10.46
C PHE A 177 -0.02 -4.03 11.63
#